data_ce27cbc5e71c02f0ccbd42c36b12ba81
#
_entry.id   ce27cbc5e71c02f0ccbd42c36b12ba81
#
_cell.length_a   1.000
_cell.length_b   1.000
_cell.length_c   1.000
_cell.angle_alpha   90.00
_cell.angle_beta   90.00
_cell.angle_gamma   90.00
#
_symmetry.space_group_name_H-M   'P 1'
#
loop_
_entity.id
_entity.type
_entity.pdbx_description
1 polymer ?
#
loop_
_entity_poly.entity_id
_entity_poly.type
_entity_poly.pdbx_seq_one_letter_code
_entity_poly.pdbx_strand_id
1 'polypeptide(L)'
;MKTTLFILFLFLLVSCKQEAKTSDMPAEAAENTSAVNIPVNPLKEAYFGDTHVHTGWSFDAGLDGAVLTPDDAYRYALGEEVTSNTGAKTRLKRPYDWFLISDHSDGMGVINEVIDGNPEMMESEIVAGWNKAFASGEEAQAAAAKSEVINLQSTGKLPEQVMDPKWMVTAWNK
;
A
#
# COMPACT_ATOMS: atom_id res chain seq x y z
N MET A 1 -23.32 -46.24 46.44
CA MET A 1 -23.02 -46.83 45.12
C MET A 1 -23.32 -45.76 44.05
N LYS A 2 -22.30 -45.11 43.51
CA LYS A 2 -22.45 -44.06 42.49
C LYS A 2 -21.97 -44.68 41.19
N THR A 3 -22.91 -44.86 40.27
CA THR A 3 -22.68 -45.39 38.93
C THR A 3 -22.25 -44.26 37.99
N THR A 4 -20.97 -44.27 37.58
CA THR A 4 -20.44 -43.30 36.66
C THR A 4 -20.72 -43.77 35.24
N LEU A 5 -21.55 -43.00 34.51
CA LEU A 5 -21.89 -43.25 33.11
C LEU A 5 -20.79 -42.65 32.21
N PHE A 6 -20.00 -43.51 31.54
CA PHE A 6 -19.01 -43.13 30.54
C PHE A 6 -19.72 -42.92 29.21
N ILE A 7 -19.85 -41.68 28.75
CA ILE A 7 -20.35 -41.37 27.40
C ILE A 7 -19.14 -41.37 26.47
N LEU A 8 -19.08 -42.38 25.62
CA LEU A 8 -18.10 -42.53 24.54
C LEU A 8 -18.54 -41.65 23.40
N PHE A 9 -17.83 -40.53 23.17
CA PHE A 9 -18.07 -39.63 22.05
C PHE A 9 -17.36 -40.19 20.82
N LEU A 10 -18.13 -40.81 19.92
CA LEU A 10 -17.65 -41.32 18.66
C LEU A 10 -17.55 -40.16 17.65
N PHE A 11 -16.34 -39.65 17.38
CA PHE A 11 -16.10 -38.66 16.33
C PHE A 11 -16.19 -39.34 14.96
N LEU A 12 -17.33 -39.13 14.28
CA LEU A 12 -17.46 -39.44 12.86
C LEU A 12 -16.71 -38.38 12.05
N LEU A 13 -15.54 -38.75 11.56
CA LEU A 13 -14.81 -38.00 10.54
C LEU A 13 -15.57 -38.10 9.21
N VAL A 14 -16.44 -37.12 8.94
CA VAL A 14 -17.00 -36.92 7.59
C VAL A 14 -15.89 -36.29 6.73
N SER A 15 -15.17 -37.15 5.99
CA SER A 15 -14.26 -36.70 4.94
C SER A 15 -15.10 -36.18 3.78
N CYS A 16 -15.28 -34.86 3.68
CA CYS A 16 -15.78 -34.24 2.46
C CYS A 16 -14.74 -34.45 1.35
N LYS A 17 -14.96 -35.42 0.48
CA LYS A 17 -14.34 -35.45 -0.84
C LYS A 17 -14.90 -34.27 -1.63
N GLN A 18 -14.19 -33.17 -1.68
CA GLN A 18 -14.46 -32.07 -2.59
C GLN A 18 -13.96 -32.51 -3.96
N GLU A 19 -14.86 -32.99 -4.81
CA GLU A 19 -14.56 -33.17 -6.22
C GLU A 19 -14.29 -31.78 -6.81
N ALA A 20 -13.03 -31.55 -7.17
CA ALA A 20 -12.63 -30.40 -7.95
C ALA A 20 -13.37 -30.50 -9.30
N LYS A 21 -14.38 -29.65 -9.51
CA LYS A 21 -14.89 -29.38 -10.84
C LYS A 21 -13.74 -28.77 -11.63
N THR A 22 -13.10 -29.57 -12.46
CA THR A 22 -12.32 -29.09 -13.58
C THR A 22 -13.24 -28.28 -14.46
N SER A 23 -13.15 -26.95 -14.36
CA SER A 23 -13.73 -26.09 -15.38
C SER A 23 -12.99 -26.38 -16.66
N ASP A 24 -13.71 -26.86 -17.67
CA ASP A 24 -13.24 -26.96 -19.04
C ASP A 24 -12.89 -25.53 -19.53
N MET A 25 -11.67 -25.12 -19.27
CA MET A 25 -11.10 -23.99 -19.99
C MET A 25 -10.66 -24.52 -21.37
N PRO A 26 -11.01 -23.81 -22.46
CA PRO A 26 -10.58 -24.24 -23.78
C PRO A 26 -9.08 -24.34 -23.83
N ALA A 27 -8.56 -25.44 -24.37
CA ALA A 27 -7.14 -25.77 -24.50
C ALA A 27 -6.38 -24.83 -25.49
N GLU A 28 -6.97 -23.73 -25.90
CA GLU A 28 -6.41 -22.82 -26.90
C GLU A 28 -5.66 -21.61 -26.34
N ALA A 29 -5.58 -21.48 -25.02
CA ALA A 29 -4.84 -20.37 -24.39
C ALA A 29 -3.40 -20.74 -23.93
N ALA A 30 -2.94 -21.96 -24.23
CA ALA A 30 -1.65 -22.47 -23.72
C ALA A 30 -0.48 -22.40 -24.72
N GLU A 31 -0.62 -21.82 -25.90
CA GLU A 31 0.41 -21.90 -26.95
C GLU A 31 1.10 -20.58 -27.31
N ASN A 32 1.13 -19.59 -26.40
CA ASN A 32 1.93 -18.38 -26.68
C ASN A 32 2.72 -17.85 -25.48
N THR A 33 3.24 -18.74 -24.65
CA THR A 33 4.42 -18.40 -23.86
C THR A 33 5.62 -18.49 -24.78
N SER A 34 5.87 -17.43 -25.55
CA SER A 34 7.19 -17.20 -26.11
C SER A 34 8.17 -17.33 -24.96
N ALA A 35 8.98 -18.39 -24.96
CA ALA A 35 10.00 -18.58 -23.95
C ALA A 35 10.85 -17.32 -23.95
N VAL A 36 10.73 -16.51 -22.90
CA VAL A 36 11.56 -15.32 -22.74
C VAL A 36 12.98 -15.82 -22.72
N ASN A 37 13.71 -15.56 -23.80
CA ASN A 37 15.12 -15.92 -23.90
C ASN A 37 15.90 -15.00 -22.95
N ILE A 38 16.05 -15.44 -21.72
CA ILE A 38 16.86 -14.73 -20.72
C ILE A 38 18.32 -14.96 -21.09
N PRO A 39 19.06 -13.93 -21.53
CA PRO A 39 20.45 -14.10 -21.87
C PRO A 39 21.24 -14.57 -20.65
N VAL A 40 21.95 -15.68 -20.79
CA VAL A 40 22.82 -16.17 -19.74
C VAL A 40 24.03 -15.25 -19.66
N ASN A 41 24.18 -14.54 -18.53
CA ASN A 41 25.39 -13.76 -18.27
C ASN A 41 26.46 -14.66 -17.64
N PRO A 42 27.53 -15.02 -18.39
CA PRO A 42 28.58 -15.90 -17.88
C PRO A 42 29.39 -15.26 -16.74
N LEU A 43 29.35 -13.93 -16.61
CA LEU A 43 30.10 -13.19 -15.56
C LEU A 43 29.36 -13.12 -14.24
N LYS A 44 28.11 -13.63 -14.15
CA LYS A 44 27.29 -13.61 -12.93
C LYS A 44 27.22 -12.22 -12.29
N GLU A 45 26.84 -11.21 -13.06
CA GLU A 45 26.69 -9.85 -12.58
C GLU A 45 25.59 -9.78 -11.51
N ALA A 46 25.82 -8.91 -10.52
CA ALA A 46 24.82 -8.60 -9.52
C ALA A 46 23.88 -7.49 -10.04
N TYR A 47 22.58 -7.71 -9.89
CA TYR A 47 21.54 -6.73 -10.20
C TYR A 47 21.01 -6.15 -8.88
N PHE A 48 20.87 -4.84 -8.82
CA PHE A 48 20.45 -4.10 -7.63
C PHE A 48 19.13 -3.41 -7.89
N GLY A 49 18.22 -3.50 -6.96
CA GLY A 49 16.91 -2.85 -7.04
C GLY A 49 16.17 -2.90 -5.72
N ASP A 50 14.93 -2.46 -5.74
CA ASP A 50 14.05 -2.46 -4.57
C ASP A 50 12.64 -2.91 -4.97
N THR A 51 12.00 -3.72 -4.11
CA THR A 51 10.62 -4.20 -4.26
C THR A 51 9.69 -3.69 -3.17
N HIS A 52 10.17 -2.88 -2.25
CA HIS A 52 9.39 -2.40 -1.12
C HIS A 52 9.55 -0.89 -0.96
N VAL A 53 8.99 -0.15 -1.89
CA VAL A 53 9.03 1.31 -1.90
C VAL A 53 7.62 1.87 -1.81
N HIS A 54 7.40 2.75 -0.84
CA HIS A 54 6.17 3.49 -0.67
C HIS A 54 6.38 4.94 -1.09
N THR A 55 5.44 5.47 -1.86
CA THR A 55 5.43 6.87 -2.29
C THR A 55 4.52 7.72 -1.40
N GLY A 56 4.43 9.02 -1.68
CA GLY A 56 3.48 9.88 -0.99
C GLY A 56 2.01 9.48 -1.19
N TRP A 57 1.72 8.58 -2.11
CA TRP A 57 0.36 8.05 -2.30
C TRP A 57 0.02 6.90 -1.36
N SER A 58 1.02 6.22 -0.80
CA SER A 58 0.80 5.24 0.26
C SER A 58 0.29 5.91 1.52
N PHE A 59 -0.73 5.33 2.16
CA PHE A 59 -1.34 5.92 3.36
C PHE A 59 -0.31 6.18 4.46
N ASP A 60 0.56 5.21 4.72
CA ASP A 60 1.60 5.28 5.76
C ASP A 60 2.71 6.27 5.40
N ALA A 61 3.28 6.19 4.19
CA ALA A 61 4.36 7.06 3.77
C ALA A 61 3.88 8.51 3.60
N GLY A 62 2.67 8.74 3.06
CA GLY A 62 2.06 10.06 3.02
C GLY A 62 1.87 10.65 4.41
N LEU A 63 1.43 9.83 5.37
CA LEU A 63 1.27 10.23 6.77
C LEU A 63 2.63 10.52 7.45
N ASP A 64 3.71 9.88 6.99
CA ASP A 64 5.10 10.16 7.41
C ASP A 64 5.72 11.35 6.67
N GLY A 65 4.97 12.00 5.80
CA GLY A 65 5.39 13.21 5.10
C GLY A 65 6.10 12.95 3.77
N ALA A 66 6.00 11.76 3.19
CA ALA A 66 6.43 11.52 1.82
C ALA A 66 5.56 12.33 0.86
N VAL A 67 6.20 13.02 -0.10
CA VAL A 67 5.52 13.91 -1.05
C VAL A 67 5.69 13.49 -2.50
N LEU A 68 6.64 12.59 -2.77
CA LEU A 68 6.94 12.16 -4.12
C LEU A 68 5.86 11.21 -4.63
N THR A 69 5.49 11.41 -5.89
CA THR A 69 4.55 10.55 -6.61
C THR A 69 5.21 9.26 -7.10
N PRO A 70 4.45 8.27 -7.56
CA PRO A 70 4.99 7.09 -8.24
C PRO A 70 5.92 7.45 -9.42
N ASP A 71 5.56 8.44 -10.23
CA ASP A 71 6.38 8.91 -11.35
C ASP A 71 7.72 9.48 -10.87
N ASP A 72 7.72 10.28 -9.79
CA ASP A 72 8.96 10.79 -9.20
C ASP A 72 9.83 9.66 -8.65
N ALA A 73 9.23 8.65 -8.05
CA ALA A 73 9.95 7.48 -7.53
C ALA A 73 10.62 6.69 -8.68
N TYR A 74 9.94 6.50 -9.82
CA TYR A 74 10.55 5.88 -11.00
C TYR A 74 11.67 6.75 -11.59
N ARG A 75 11.50 8.06 -11.67
CA ARG A 75 12.55 8.99 -12.08
C ARG A 75 13.78 8.91 -11.19
N TYR A 76 13.56 8.86 -9.86
CA TYR A 76 14.63 8.66 -8.89
C TYR A 76 15.35 7.32 -9.10
N ALA A 77 14.59 6.24 -9.31
CA ALA A 77 15.16 4.91 -9.57
C ALA A 77 16.02 4.88 -10.84
N LEU A 78 15.68 5.69 -11.86
CA LEU A 78 16.46 5.89 -13.07
C LEU A 78 17.69 6.80 -12.88
N GLY A 79 17.90 7.36 -11.68
CA GLY A 79 19.03 8.25 -11.36
C GLY A 79 18.78 9.71 -11.71
N GLU A 80 17.53 10.11 -11.98
CA GLU A 80 17.17 11.51 -12.11
C GLU A 80 17.14 12.23 -10.77
N GLU A 81 17.30 13.54 -10.79
CA GLU A 81 17.21 14.36 -9.59
C GLU A 81 15.74 14.59 -9.22
N VAL A 82 15.41 14.34 -7.95
CA VAL A 82 14.10 14.68 -7.35
C VAL A 82 14.31 15.56 -6.14
N THR A 83 13.25 16.26 -5.71
CA THR A 83 13.27 17.12 -4.53
C THR A 83 12.50 16.43 -3.40
N SER A 84 13.18 16.18 -2.27
CA SER A 84 12.57 15.55 -1.09
C SER A 84 11.56 16.45 -0.39
N ASN A 85 10.84 15.92 0.58
CA ASN A 85 9.93 16.66 1.46
C ASN A 85 10.61 17.78 2.26
N THR A 86 11.95 17.69 2.47
CA THR A 86 12.73 18.74 3.14
C THR A 86 13.27 19.79 2.17
N GLY A 87 12.95 19.70 0.88
CA GLY A 87 13.46 20.56 -0.18
C GLY A 87 14.88 20.21 -0.65
N ALA A 88 15.48 19.16 -0.13
CA ALA A 88 16.79 18.70 -0.56
C ALA A 88 16.71 18.00 -1.92
N LYS A 89 17.63 18.37 -2.83
CA LYS A 89 17.78 17.68 -4.11
C LYS A 89 18.60 16.41 -3.92
N THR A 90 18.09 15.31 -4.45
CA THR A 90 18.72 14.00 -4.31
C THR A 90 18.62 13.19 -5.58
N ARG A 91 19.58 12.33 -5.82
CA ARG A 91 19.59 11.36 -6.93
C ARG A 91 20.46 10.16 -6.58
N LEU A 92 20.15 9.02 -7.18
CA LEU A 92 21.01 7.85 -7.10
C LEU A 92 22.30 8.07 -7.91
N LYS A 93 23.44 7.63 -7.37
CA LYS A 93 24.73 7.61 -8.12
C LYS A 93 24.73 6.59 -9.25
N ARG A 94 23.99 5.49 -9.07
CA ARG A 94 23.76 4.44 -10.05
C ARG A 94 22.27 4.15 -10.09
N PRO A 95 21.62 4.14 -11.26
CA PRO A 95 20.25 3.69 -11.41
C PRO A 95 20.06 2.27 -10.88
N TYR A 96 18.86 1.96 -10.43
CA TYR A 96 18.48 0.59 -10.13
C TYR A 96 18.33 -0.23 -11.40
N ASP A 97 18.67 -1.52 -11.33
CA ASP A 97 18.47 -2.47 -12.43
C ASP A 97 17.01 -2.94 -12.52
N TRP A 98 16.29 -2.88 -11.38
CA TRP A 98 14.87 -3.18 -11.28
C TRP A 98 14.25 -2.40 -10.10
N PHE A 99 12.96 -2.11 -10.18
CA PHE A 99 12.29 -1.29 -9.18
C PHE A 99 10.78 -1.59 -9.16
N LEU A 100 10.20 -1.69 -7.98
CA LEU A 100 8.77 -1.89 -7.76
C LEU A 100 8.25 -0.94 -6.68
N ILE A 101 7.18 -0.21 -6.99
CA ILE A 101 6.43 0.57 -6.02
C ILE A 101 5.36 -0.33 -5.42
N SER A 102 5.29 -0.36 -4.09
CA SER A 102 4.40 -1.21 -3.30
C SER A 102 3.52 -0.40 -2.35
N ASP A 103 2.97 0.71 -2.84
CA ASP A 103 2.05 1.56 -2.07
C ASP A 103 0.87 0.73 -1.53
N HIS A 104 0.45 1.03 -0.30
CA HIS A 104 -0.77 0.46 0.25
C HIS A 104 -1.97 0.87 -0.60
N SER A 105 -2.75 -0.12 -1.06
CA SER A 105 -4.00 0.13 -1.77
C SER A 105 -5.08 0.70 -0.85
N ASP A 106 -5.07 0.31 0.43
CA ASP A 106 -5.99 0.83 1.43
C ASP A 106 -5.67 2.29 1.76
N GLY A 107 -6.58 3.19 1.39
CA GLY A 107 -6.41 4.61 1.61
C GLY A 107 -5.38 5.28 0.68
N MET A 108 -5.08 4.66 -0.47
CA MET A 108 -4.18 5.27 -1.47
C MET A 108 -4.64 6.67 -1.85
N GLY A 109 -3.72 7.65 -1.73
CA GLY A 109 -3.96 9.05 -2.06
C GLY A 109 -4.81 9.84 -1.05
N VAL A 110 -5.41 9.19 -0.07
CA VAL A 110 -6.29 9.85 0.92
C VAL A 110 -5.55 10.92 1.72
N ILE A 111 -4.33 10.64 2.14
CA ILE A 111 -3.52 11.61 2.91
C ILE A 111 -3.17 12.84 2.06
N ASN A 112 -2.95 12.66 0.75
CA ASN A 112 -2.75 13.79 -0.15
C ASN A 112 -3.98 14.70 -0.19
N GLU A 113 -5.19 14.14 -0.28
CA GLU A 113 -6.43 14.92 -0.26
C GLU A 113 -6.61 15.69 1.07
N VAL A 114 -6.16 15.10 2.19
CA VAL A 114 -6.15 15.80 3.49
C VAL A 114 -5.13 16.94 3.48
N ILE A 115 -3.89 16.69 3.04
CA ILE A 115 -2.80 17.68 3.02
C ILE A 115 -3.14 18.83 2.06
N ASP A 116 -3.69 18.54 0.90
CA ASP A 116 -4.06 19.50 -0.13
C ASP A 116 -5.30 20.33 0.26
N GLY A 117 -5.97 19.97 1.35
CA GLY A 117 -7.13 20.69 1.86
C GLY A 117 -8.36 20.54 0.96
N ASN A 118 -8.59 19.32 0.43
CA ASN A 118 -9.76 19.06 -0.39
C ASN A 118 -11.04 19.50 0.32
N PRO A 119 -11.92 20.33 -0.30
CA PRO A 119 -13.10 20.90 0.35
C PRO A 119 -14.01 19.86 1.01
N GLU A 120 -14.22 18.71 0.38
CA GLU A 120 -15.05 17.65 0.95
C GLU A 120 -14.41 17.01 2.19
N MET A 121 -13.07 16.88 2.20
CA MET A 121 -12.34 16.45 3.38
C MET A 121 -12.46 17.45 4.54
N MET A 122 -12.45 18.73 4.21
CA MET A 122 -12.53 19.82 5.20
C MET A 122 -13.92 19.99 5.82
N GLU A 123 -14.95 19.31 5.34
CA GLU A 123 -16.28 19.26 5.99
C GLU A 123 -16.22 18.57 7.35
N SER A 124 -15.24 17.71 7.59
CA SER A 124 -14.98 17.11 8.90
C SER A 124 -14.05 18.00 9.72
N GLU A 125 -14.52 18.46 10.89
CA GLU A 125 -13.70 19.26 11.81
C GLU A 125 -12.41 18.51 12.24
N ILE A 126 -12.48 17.19 12.39
CA ILE A 126 -11.32 16.36 12.74
C ILE A 126 -10.29 16.40 11.61
N VAL A 127 -10.73 16.16 10.36
CA VAL A 127 -9.86 16.17 9.19
C VAL A 127 -9.27 17.56 8.92
N ALA A 128 -10.08 18.60 9.06
CA ALA A 128 -9.60 19.98 8.97
C ALA A 128 -8.56 20.29 10.06
N GLY A 129 -8.71 19.72 11.25
CA GLY A 129 -7.71 19.79 12.32
C GLY A 129 -6.37 19.14 11.90
N TRP A 130 -6.41 17.98 11.26
CA TRP A 130 -5.21 17.30 10.75
C TRP A 130 -4.53 18.11 9.64
N ASN A 131 -5.29 18.61 8.66
CA ASN A 131 -4.76 19.47 7.61
C ASN A 131 -3.99 20.66 8.21
N LYS A 132 -4.61 21.36 9.18
CA LYS A 132 -4.00 22.49 9.87
C LYS A 132 -2.72 22.08 10.61
N ALA A 133 -2.73 20.93 11.29
CA ALA A 133 -1.57 20.41 12.01
C ALA A 133 -0.40 20.07 11.08
N PHE A 134 -0.67 19.40 9.95
CA PHE A 134 0.36 19.08 8.95
C PHE A 134 0.91 20.36 8.28
N ALA A 135 0.08 21.36 8.01
CA ALA A 135 0.48 22.62 7.42
C ALA A 135 1.19 23.57 8.39
N SER A 136 1.17 23.31 9.69
CA SER A 136 1.70 24.23 10.71
C SER A 136 3.21 24.41 10.67
N GLY A 137 3.96 23.43 10.15
CA GLY A 137 5.41 23.34 10.26
C GLY A 137 5.91 22.96 11.66
N GLU A 138 5.00 22.73 12.61
CA GLU A 138 5.32 22.36 14.00
C GLU A 138 5.31 20.84 14.15
N GLU A 139 6.49 20.24 14.29
CA GLU A 139 6.68 18.78 14.38
C GLU A 139 5.76 18.12 15.43
N ALA A 140 5.61 18.76 16.59
CA ALA A 140 4.76 18.24 17.66
C ALA A 140 3.28 18.17 17.28
N GLN A 141 2.77 19.14 16.51
CA GLN A 141 1.39 19.17 16.04
C GLN A 141 1.16 18.10 14.97
N ALA A 142 2.08 17.99 14.01
CA ALA A 142 2.02 16.97 12.97
C ALA A 142 2.07 15.55 13.58
N ALA A 143 2.97 15.32 14.58
CA ALA A 143 3.07 14.04 15.27
C ALA A 143 1.80 13.68 16.06
N ALA A 144 1.16 14.66 16.69
CA ALA A 144 -0.10 14.46 17.40
C ALA A 144 -1.22 14.08 16.42
N ALA A 145 -1.36 14.78 15.30
CA ALA A 145 -2.35 14.48 14.26
C ALA A 145 -2.12 13.08 13.67
N LYS A 146 -0.87 12.72 13.35
CA LYS A 146 -0.50 11.39 12.89
C LYS A 146 -0.90 10.30 13.89
N SER A 147 -0.61 10.49 15.16
CA SER A 147 -0.96 9.54 16.22
C SER A 147 -2.47 9.38 16.34
N GLU A 148 -3.25 10.45 16.18
CA GLU A 148 -4.71 10.40 16.18
C GLU A 148 -5.23 9.62 14.97
N VAL A 149 -4.73 9.88 13.76
CA VAL A 149 -5.09 9.13 12.54
C VAL A 149 -4.87 7.64 12.75
N ILE A 150 -3.67 7.25 13.22
CA ILE A 150 -3.32 5.84 13.47
C ILE A 150 -4.25 5.20 14.50
N ASN A 151 -4.56 5.92 15.59
CA ASN A 151 -5.46 5.41 16.61
C ASN A 151 -6.90 5.24 16.08
N LEU A 152 -7.41 6.19 15.30
CA LEU A 152 -8.74 6.09 14.73
C LEU A 152 -8.80 5.00 13.65
N GLN A 153 -7.76 4.83 12.85
CA GLN A 153 -7.67 3.73 11.89
C GLN A 153 -7.70 2.37 12.60
N SER A 154 -6.85 2.19 13.63
CA SER A 154 -6.74 0.92 14.36
C SER A 154 -8.01 0.54 15.11
N THR A 155 -8.83 1.53 15.46
CA THR A 155 -10.11 1.34 16.16
C THR A 155 -11.33 1.36 15.23
N GLY A 156 -11.13 1.51 13.91
CA GLY A 156 -12.21 1.58 12.92
C GLY A 156 -13.10 2.81 13.07
N LYS A 157 -12.53 3.93 13.55
CA LYS A 157 -13.26 5.17 13.84
C LYS A 157 -12.81 6.35 12.98
N LEU A 158 -12.15 6.10 11.86
CA LEU A 158 -11.81 7.16 10.91
C LEU A 158 -13.08 7.90 10.46
N PRO A 159 -13.00 9.23 10.25
CA PRO A 159 -14.11 9.99 9.68
C PRO A 159 -14.59 9.42 8.35
N GLU A 160 -15.89 9.51 8.09
CA GLU A 160 -16.54 8.96 6.90
C GLU A 160 -15.92 9.52 5.61
N GLN A 161 -15.56 10.81 5.63
CA GLN A 161 -14.88 11.48 4.51
C GLN A 161 -13.58 10.78 4.11
N VAL A 162 -12.80 10.31 5.09
CA VAL A 162 -11.51 9.61 4.85
C VAL A 162 -11.74 8.19 4.31
N MET A 163 -12.87 7.57 4.66
CA MET A 163 -13.20 6.20 4.30
C MET A 163 -13.88 6.07 2.93
N ASP A 164 -14.20 7.17 2.25
CA ASP A 164 -14.86 7.13 0.94
C ASP A 164 -13.94 6.51 -0.13
N PRO A 165 -14.33 5.39 -0.75
CA PRO A 165 -13.51 4.71 -1.76
C PRO A 165 -13.19 5.57 -2.99
N LYS A 166 -13.92 6.66 -3.22
CA LYS A 166 -13.68 7.54 -4.37
C LYS A 166 -12.27 8.12 -4.39
N TRP A 167 -11.65 8.33 -3.23
CA TRP A 167 -10.30 8.88 -3.15
C TRP A 167 -9.26 7.93 -3.71
N MET A 168 -9.38 6.63 -3.38
CA MET A 168 -8.51 5.58 -3.94
C MET A 168 -8.69 5.47 -5.47
N VAL A 169 -9.94 5.52 -5.94
CA VAL A 169 -10.24 5.53 -7.38
C VAL A 169 -9.65 6.76 -8.07
N THR A 170 -9.73 7.91 -7.43
CA THR A 170 -9.14 9.16 -7.95
C THR A 170 -7.62 9.07 -8.04
N ALA A 171 -6.96 8.56 -7.01
CA ALA A 171 -5.51 8.35 -7.01
C ALA A 171 -5.10 7.33 -8.08
N TRP A 172 -5.82 6.21 -8.19
CA TRP A 172 -5.55 5.17 -9.19
C TRP A 172 -5.65 5.64 -10.63
N ASN A 173 -6.48 6.64 -10.90
CA ASN A 173 -6.71 7.19 -12.24
C ASN A 173 -5.81 8.40 -12.59
N LYS A 174 -4.94 8.82 -11.70
CA LYS A 174 -3.94 9.88 -11.95
C LYS A 174 -2.75 9.34 -12.71
#